data_8ba0da5fb6a53b6ee05aafa34d67d303
#
_entry.id   8ba0da5fb6a53b6ee05aafa34d67d303
#
_cell.length_a   1.000
_cell.length_b   1.000
_cell.length_c   1.000
_cell.angle_alpha   90.00
_cell.angle_beta   90.00
_cell.angle_gamma   90.00
#
_symmetry.space_group_name_H-M   'P 1'
#
loop_
_entity.id
_entity.type
_entity.pdbx_description
1 polymer ?
#
loop_
_entity_poly.entity_id
_entity_poly.type
_entity_poly.pdbx_seq_one_letter_code
_entity_poly.pdbx_strand_id
1 'polypeptide(L)'
;MQLRVASGEPLSLTQNEVAFNGHAIEVRLCAEDARLSFMPQSGTLARWRAPENLRVEHALYSGTEIAPYYDSMIAKIISHGATREEARRMLVGGLGDTVALGLTTNQTFLSRCLAHPVFVSGGATTAFIADNSASLFDIDAEIEARASAIAAMLLRMSAGDCAFN
;
A
#
# COMPACT_ATOMS: atom_id res chain seq x y z
N MET A 1 -25.46 3.30 0.00
CA MET A 1 -25.91 4.67 -0.30
C MET A 1 -25.82 4.97 -1.80
N GLN A 2 -24.63 4.87 -2.46
CA GLN A 2 -24.45 5.24 -3.89
C GLN A 2 -25.44 4.55 -4.85
N LEU A 3 -25.64 3.23 -4.77
CA LEU A 3 -26.59 2.50 -5.62
C LEU A 3 -28.03 2.98 -5.45
N ARG A 4 -28.45 3.28 -4.22
CA ARG A 4 -29.80 3.78 -3.93
C ARG A 4 -30.02 5.16 -4.54
N VAL A 5 -29.01 6.06 -4.42
CA VAL A 5 -29.07 7.38 -5.06
C VAL A 5 -29.08 7.27 -6.58
N ALA A 6 -28.27 6.37 -7.14
CA ALA A 6 -28.26 6.11 -8.59
C ALA A 6 -29.58 5.52 -9.11
N SER A 7 -30.36 4.82 -8.26
CA SER A 7 -31.71 4.35 -8.60
C SER A 7 -32.82 5.40 -8.40
N GLY A 8 -32.47 6.64 -8.07
CA GLY A 8 -33.40 7.76 -7.94
C GLY A 8 -33.94 7.97 -6.51
N GLU A 9 -33.42 7.22 -5.51
CA GLU A 9 -33.80 7.43 -4.12
C GLU A 9 -33.13 8.70 -3.56
N PRO A 10 -33.82 9.46 -2.70
CA PRO A 10 -33.22 10.61 -1.99
C PRO A 10 -32.12 10.11 -1.02
N LEU A 11 -31.20 11.01 -0.65
CA LEU A 11 -30.23 10.72 0.41
C LEU A 11 -30.96 10.36 1.71
N SER A 12 -30.48 9.31 2.39
CA SER A 12 -31.05 8.82 3.64
C SER A 12 -30.63 9.63 4.88
N LEU A 13 -29.92 10.74 4.70
CA LEU A 13 -29.48 11.64 5.75
C LEU A 13 -29.55 13.11 5.29
N THR A 14 -29.76 13.99 6.24
CA THR A 14 -29.73 15.44 6.05
C THR A 14 -28.35 16.02 6.40
N GLN A 15 -28.07 17.25 5.99
CA GLN A 15 -26.80 17.92 6.27
C GLN A 15 -26.51 18.02 7.78
N ASN A 16 -27.53 18.21 8.61
CA ASN A 16 -27.38 18.34 10.05
C ASN A 16 -27.08 17.02 10.78
N GLU A 17 -27.31 15.89 10.11
CA GLU A 17 -27.00 14.55 10.64
C GLU A 17 -25.58 14.11 10.30
N VAL A 18 -24.85 14.87 9.47
CA VAL A 18 -23.46 14.57 9.15
C VAL A 18 -22.55 14.88 10.35
N ALA A 19 -21.96 13.86 10.91
CA ALA A 19 -21.00 13.97 12.01
C ALA A 19 -19.62 13.42 11.58
N PHE A 20 -18.57 14.09 12.04
CA PHE A 20 -17.19 13.65 11.83
C PHE A 20 -16.69 12.98 13.12
N ASN A 21 -16.31 11.71 13.01
CA ASN A 21 -15.77 10.95 14.13
C ASN A 21 -14.41 10.36 13.75
N GLY A 22 -13.36 10.74 14.51
CA GLY A 22 -12.01 10.26 14.28
C GLY A 22 -11.38 10.78 13.00
N HIS A 23 -10.37 10.04 12.52
CA HIS A 23 -9.58 10.37 11.33
C HIS A 23 -9.38 9.13 10.48
N ALA A 24 -9.45 9.30 9.17
CA ALA A 24 -9.13 8.24 8.21
C ALA A 24 -7.95 8.65 7.32
N ILE A 25 -7.11 7.69 6.99
CA ILE A 25 -6.02 7.85 6.02
C ILE A 25 -6.12 6.70 5.03
N GLU A 26 -6.06 7.03 3.75
CA GLU A 26 -6.06 6.08 2.64
C GLU A 26 -4.73 6.13 1.90
N VAL A 27 -4.26 4.97 1.45
CA VAL A 27 -3.20 4.85 0.45
C VAL A 27 -3.67 4.02 -0.72
N ARG A 28 -3.14 4.34 -1.90
CA ARG A 28 -3.32 3.56 -3.12
C ARG A 28 -2.11 2.69 -3.34
N LEU A 29 -2.27 1.39 -3.15
CA LEU A 29 -1.23 0.42 -3.49
C LEU A 29 -1.24 0.22 -5.00
N CYS A 30 -0.12 0.55 -5.63
CA CYS A 30 0.06 0.47 -7.08
C CYS A 30 1.17 -0.50 -7.44
N ALA A 31 0.99 -1.24 -8.54
CA ALA A 31 2.03 -2.00 -9.20
C ALA A 31 2.95 -1.03 -9.96
N GLU A 32 3.86 -0.39 -9.24
CA GLU A 32 4.75 0.66 -9.73
C GLU A 32 6.12 0.58 -9.05
N ASP A 33 7.18 0.86 -9.79
CA ASP A 33 8.49 1.11 -9.19
C ASP A 33 8.67 2.62 -8.93
N ALA A 34 8.55 3.00 -7.67
CA ALA A 34 8.72 4.39 -7.25
C ALA A 34 10.13 4.95 -7.56
N ARG A 35 11.16 4.10 -7.64
CA ARG A 35 12.54 4.47 -7.94
C ARG A 35 12.74 4.78 -9.43
N LEU A 36 11.90 4.22 -10.28
CA LEU A 36 11.88 4.43 -11.72
C LEU A 36 10.77 5.40 -12.13
N SER A 37 10.63 6.51 -11.40
CA SER A 37 9.60 7.53 -11.67
C SER A 37 8.19 6.97 -11.71
N PHE A 38 7.87 6.03 -10.82
CA PHE A 38 6.59 5.35 -10.73
C PHE A 38 6.21 4.58 -12.00
N MET A 39 7.22 3.99 -12.66
CA MET A 39 6.97 3.18 -13.86
C MET A 39 6.04 2.01 -13.54
N PRO A 40 4.90 1.88 -14.25
CA PRO A 40 3.98 0.77 -14.05
C PRO A 40 4.65 -0.58 -14.26
N GLN A 41 4.27 -1.54 -13.43
CA GLN A 41 4.75 -2.90 -13.45
C GLN A 41 3.62 -3.84 -13.86
N SER A 42 3.95 -4.89 -14.59
CA SER A 42 3.01 -5.96 -14.96
C SER A 42 3.62 -7.32 -14.66
N GLY A 43 2.78 -8.33 -14.52
CA GLY A 43 3.21 -9.69 -14.21
C GLY A 43 2.25 -10.38 -13.27
N THR A 44 2.67 -11.53 -12.73
CA THR A 44 1.85 -12.34 -11.83
C THR A 44 2.15 -12.01 -10.38
N LEU A 45 1.11 -11.69 -9.63
CA LEU A 45 1.16 -11.53 -8.17
C LEU A 45 1.24 -12.92 -7.53
N ALA A 46 2.45 -13.43 -7.35
CA ALA A 46 2.70 -14.80 -6.89
C ALA A 46 2.10 -15.06 -5.50
N ARG A 47 2.14 -14.08 -4.61
CA ARG A 47 1.53 -14.15 -3.28
C ARG A 47 0.85 -12.84 -2.95
N TRP A 48 -0.40 -12.94 -2.52
CA TRP A 48 -1.19 -11.82 -1.97
C TRP A 48 -1.74 -12.17 -0.59
N ARG A 49 -1.59 -11.24 0.34
CA ARG A 49 -2.28 -11.25 1.63
C ARG A 49 -2.56 -9.80 2.04
N ALA A 50 -3.83 -9.46 2.18
CA ALA A 50 -4.25 -8.17 2.73
C ALA A 50 -4.01 -8.12 4.25
N PRO A 51 -3.80 -6.93 4.85
CA PRO A 51 -3.76 -6.76 6.29
C PRO A 51 -5.16 -7.02 6.89
N GLU A 52 -5.21 -7.71 8.04
CA GLU A 52 -6.49 -8.16 8.62
C GLU A 52 -7.25 -7.05 9.36
N ASN A 53 -6.54 -6.05 9.90
CA ASN A 53 -7.11 -5.03 10.80
C ASN A 53 -7.43 -3.69 10.12
N LEU A 54 -7.43 -3.66 8.78
CA LEU A 54 -7.71 -2.47 7.99
C LEU A 54 -8.79 -2.76 6.95
N ARG A 55 -9.45 -1.72 6.50
CA ARG A 55 -10.31 -1.81 5.33
C ARG A 55 -9.46 -1.85 4.07
N VAL A 56 -9.60 -2.90 3.27
CA VAL A 56 -8.87 -3.06 2.01
C VAL A 56 -9.85 -3.32 0.88
N GLU A 57 -9.81 -2.44 -0.11
CA GLU A 57 -10.62 -2.56 -1.33
C GLU A 57 -9.73 -3.11 -2.45
N HIS A 58 -9.98 -4.34 -2.87
CA HIS A 58 -9.20 -5.01 -3.93
C HIS A 58 -9.98 -6.16 -4.57
N ALA A 59 -9.50 -6.65 -5.71
CA ALA A 59 -9.96 -7.87 -6.36
C ALA A 59 -8.82 -8.91 -6.50
N LEU A 60 -7.79 -8.83 -5.66
CA LEU A 60 -6.56 -9.61 -5.76
C LEU A 60 -6.67 -10.96 -5.05
N TYR A 61 -5.98 -11.93 -5.60
CA TYR A 61 -5.67 -13.24 -5.00
C TYR A 61 -4.27 -13.67 -5.45
N SER A 62 -3.67 -14.66 -4.76
CA SER A 62 -2.39 -15.20 -5.20
C SER A 62 -2.54 -15.87 -6.58
N GLY A 63 -1.73 -15.47 -7.54
CA GLY A 63 -1.85 -15.88 -8.94
C GLY A 63 -2.56 -14.84 -9.84
N THR A 64 -3.06 -13.72 -9.31
CA THR A 64 -3.64 -12.65 -10.13
C THR A 64 -2.61 -12.11 -11.11
N GLU A 65 -2.98 -12.02 -12.38
CA GLU A 65 -2.19 -11.36 -13.42
C GLU A 65 -2.51 -9.85 -13.45
N ILE A 66 -1.50 -9.03 -13.33
CA ILE A 66 -1.59 -7.57 -13.45
C ILE A 66 -1.18 -7.20 -14.87
N ALA A 67 -2.18 -6.82 -15.65
CA ALA A 67 -1.99 -6.49 -17.06
C ALA A 67 -1.48 -5.05 -17.26
N PRO A 68 -0.68 -4.78 -18.30
CA PRO A 68 -0.15 -3.44 -18.56
C PRO A 68 -1.17 -2.47 -19.19
N TYR A 69 -2.42 -2.90 -19.40
CA TYR A 69 -3.43 -2.15 -20.17
C TYR A 69 -4.35 -1.29 -19.31
N TYR A 70 -4.27 -1.44 -17.99
CA TYR A 70 -5.12 -0.74 -17.04
C TYR A 70 -4.28 0.12 -16.10
N ASP A 71 -4.96 0.92 -15.27
CA ASP A 71 -4.33 1.67 -14.19
C ASP A 71 -3.52 0.74 -13.27
N SER A 72 -2.36 1.21 -12.82
CA SER A 72 -1.45 0.48 -11.95
C SER A 72 -1.98 0.23 -10.54
N MET A 73 -3.05 0.92 -10.12
CA MET A 73 -3.65 0.78 -8.80
C MET A 73 -4.28 -0.60 -8.62
N ILE A 74 -3.75 -1.38 -7.68
CA ILE A 74 -4.18 -2.76 -7.41
C ILE A 74 -4.99 -2.91 -6.12
N ALA A 75 -4.84 -1.98 -5.18
CA ALA A 75 -5.65 -1.97 -3.95
C ALA A 75 -5.70 -0.57 -3.33
N LYS A 76 -6.72 -0.34 -2.49
CA LYS A 76 -6.79 0.78 -1.55
C LYS A 76 -6.74 0.23 -0.14
N ILE A 77 -5.87 0.77 0.70
CA ILE A 77 -5.73 0.38 2.10
C ILE A 77 -6.11 1.59 2.94
N ILE A 78 -7.09 1.42 3.82
CA ILE A 78 -7.72 2.50 4.56
C ILE A 78 -7.67 2.17 6.05
N SER A 79 -7.15 3.10 6.83
CA SER A 79 -7.19 3.06 8.29
C SER A 79 -8.15 4.10 8.83
N HIS A 80 -8.74 3.83 9.99
CA HIS A 80 -9.52 4.78 10.76
C HIS A 80 -9.13 4.66 12.24
N GLY A 81 -8.91 5.78 12.90
CA GLY A 81 -8.56 5.84 14.32
C GLY A 81 -9.23 7.03 15.01
N ALA A 82 -9.24 7.05 16.33
CA ALA A 82 -9.76 8.18 17.11
C ALA A 82 -8.96 9.46 16.85
N THR A 83 -7.67 9.34 16.57
CA THR A 83 -6.78 10.45 16.20
C THR A 83 -6.11 10.21 14.86
N ARG A 84 -5.64 11.30 14.24
CA ARG A 84 -4.86 11.22 12.98
C ARG A 84 -3.60 10.36 13.16
N GLU A 85 -2.91 10.48 14.29
CA GLU A 85 -1.70 9.71 14.57
C GLU A 85 -1.99 8.23 14.77
N GLU A 86 -3.10 7.89 15.39
CA GLU A 86 -3.54 6.50 15.51
C GLU A 86 -3.84 5.90 14.12
N ALA A 87 -4.63 6.58 13.29
CA ALA A 87 -4.90 6.15 11.92
C ALA A 87 -3.60 5.98 11.12
N ARG A 88 -2.65 6.92 11.24
CA ARG A 88 -1.34 6.84 10.58
C ARG A 88 -0.54 5.60 11.00
N ARG A 89 -0.42 5.35 12.32
CA ARG A 89 0.33 4.20 12.84
C ARG A 89 -0.31 2.87 12.42
N MET A 90 -1.64 2.79 12.47
CA MET A 90 -2.37 1.61 12.00
C MET A 90 -2.08 1.35 10.51
N LEU A 91 -2.08 2.41 9.68
CA LEU A 91 -1.81 2.26 8.26
C LEU A 91 -0.38 1.82 7.96
N VAL A 92 0.61 2.37 8.68
CA VAL A 92 2.03 1.94 8.56
C VAL A 92 2.18 0.47 8.95
N GLY A 93 1.56 0.04 10.06
CA GLY A 93 1.54 -1.38 10.46
C GLY A 93 0.88 -2.26 9.40
N GLY A 94 -0.30 -1.87 8.91
CA GLY A 94 -1.00 -2.61 7.87
C GLY A 94 -0.23 -2.72 6.54
N LEU A 95 0.49 -1.67 6.16
CA LEU A 95 1.42 -1.76 5.02
C LEU A 95 2.53 -2.78 5.29
N GLY A 96 3.08 -2.83 6.51
CA GLY A 96 4.08 -3.84 6.89
C GLY A 96 3.53 -5.28 6.83
N ASP A 97 2.26 -5.47 7.18
CA ASP A 97 1.58 -6.78 7.17
C ASP A 97 1.10 -7.19 5.76
N THR A 98 1.03 -6.25 4.83
CA THR A 98 0.60 -6.51 3.45
C THR A 98 1.67 -7.32 2.72
N VAL A 99 1.27 -8.44 2.13
CA VAL A 99 2.14 -9.27 1.29
C VAL A 99 1.73 -9.16 -0.16
N ALA A 100 2.60 -8.58 -0.99
CA ALA A 100 2.44 -8.48 -2.44
C ALA A 100 3.76 -8.90 -3.10
N LEU A 101 3.91 -10.19 -3.41
CA LEU A 101 5.12 -10.75 -4.00
C LEU A 101 4.90 -11.16 -5.45
N GLY A 102 5.94 -11.01 -6.27
CA GLY A 102 5.95 -11.39 -7.67
C GLY A 102 6.09 -10.21 -8.62
N LEU A 103 5.79 -9.00 -8.16
CA LEU A 103 6.00 -7.76 -8.89
C LEU A 103 6.35 -6.61 -7.92
N THR A 104 6.95 -5.56 -8.46
CA THR A 104 7.28 -4.38 -7.66
C THR A 104 6.03 -3.53 -7.41
N THR A 105 5.88 -3.06 -6.17
CA THR A 105 4.81 -2.13 -5.78
C THR A 105 5.39 -0.90 -5.10
N ASN A 106 4.59 0.14 -4.96
CA ASN A 106 4.94 1.36 -4.25
C ASN A 106 4.82 1.23 -2.72
N GLN A 107 4.62 0.04 -2.17
CA GLN A 107 4.37 -0.21 -0.72
C GLN A 107 5.41 0.43 0.21
N THR A 108 6.70 0.21 -0.07
CA THR A 108 7.79 0.78 0.73
C THR A 108 7.81 2.32 0.66
N PHE A 109 7.59 2.88 -0.53
CA PHE A 109 7.49 4.31 -0.73
C PHE A 109 6.32 4.92 0.09
N LEU A 110 5.14 4.28 0.08
CA LEU A 110 3.98 4.71 0.89
C LEU A 110 4.31 4.72 2.39
N SER A 111 4.99 3.67 2.89
CA SER A 111 5.39 3.59 4.28
C SER A 111 6.34 4.73 4.66
N ARG A 112 7.27 5.09 3.79
CA ARG A 112 8.18 6.23 3.99
C ARG A 112 7.45 7.56 3.98
N CYS A 113 6.51 7.76 3.06
CA CYS A 113 5.67 8.96 3.04
C CYS A 113 4.93 9.15 4.37
N LEU A 114 4.31 8.08 4.88
CA LEU A 114 3.57 8.11 6.14
C LEU A 114 4.47 8.33 7.36
N ALA A 115 5.72 7.88 7.32
CA ALA A 115 6.71 8.06 8.38
C ALA A 115 7.42 9.42 8.34
N HIS A 116 7.35 10.14 7.21
CA HIS A 116 8.09 11.40 7.02
C HIS A 116 7.59 12.49 7.98
N PRO A 117 8.49 13.27 8.64
CA PRO A 117 8.11 14.28 9.63
C PRO A 117 7.10 15.30 9.13
N VAL A 118 7.20 15.73 7.86
CA VAL A 118 6.26 16.67 7.23
C VAL A 118 4.86 16.06 7.13
N PHE A 119 4.74 14.77 6.80
CA PHE A 119 3.44 14.08 6.79
C PHE A 119 2.90 13.89 8.22
N VAL A 120 3.75 13.50 9.15
CA VAL A 120 3.39 13.31 10.57
C VAL A 120 2.81 14.60 11.15
N SER A 121 3.44 15.75 10.91
CA SER A 121 2.98 17.06 11.38
C SER A 121 1.73 17.59 10.65
N GLY A 122 1.27 16.93 9.58
CA GLY A 122 0.14 17.40 8.77
C GLY A 122 0.49 18.47 7.75
N GLY A 123 1.78 18.73 7.52
CA GLY A 123 2.29 19.73 6.57
C GLY A 123 2.41 19.28 5.11
N ALA A 124 2.02 18.03 4.80
CA ALA A 124 2.13 17.52 3.44
C ALA A 124 1.16 18.24 2.49
N THR A 125 1.70 18.86 1.45
CA THR A 125 0.98 19.50 0.34
C THR A 125 1.10 18.66 -0.92
N THR A 126 0.55 19.13 -2.04
CA THR A 126 0.73 18.49 -3.36
C THR A 126 2.19 18.48 -3.83
N ALA A 127 3.04 19.36 -3.31
CA ALA A 127 4.48 19.41 -3.58
C ALA A 127 5.31 18.47 -2.68
N PHE A 128 4.69 17.83 -1.68
CA PHE A 128 5.37 17.04 -0.64
C PHE A 128 6.38 16.04 -1.22
N ILE A 129 6.03 15.28 -2.24
CA ILE A 129 6.90 14.26 -2.84
C ILE A 129 8.10 14.92 -3.54
N ALA A 130 7.87 15.99 -4.31
CA ALA A 130 8.91 16.68 -5.03
C ALA A 130 9.93 17.32 -4.06
N ASP A 131 9.43 17.99 -3.01
CA ASP A 131 10.24 18.72 -2.03
C ASP A 131 11.08 17.79 -1.13
N ASN A 132 10.65 16.52 -0.96
CA ASN A 132 11.28 15.56 -0.07
C ASN A 132 11.81 14.31 -0.81
N SER A 133 11.99 14.38 -2.11
CA SER A 133 12.37 13.25 -2.95
C SER A 133 13.62 12.54 -2.48
N ALA A 134 14.68 13.27 -2.08
CA ALA A 134 15.92 12.68 -1.60
C ALA A 134 15.73 11.71 -0.44
N SER A 135 14.89 12.04 0.55
CA SER A 135 14.62 11.19 1.71
C SER A 135 13.60 10.09 1.45
N LEU A 136 12.66 10.32 0.54
CA LEU A 136 11.59 9.34 0.22
C LEU A 136 12.10 8.20 -0.65
N PHE A 137 13.10 8.43 -1.50
CA PHE A 137 13.66 7.43 -2.41
C PHE A 137 15.01 6.86 -1.94
N ASP A 138 15.57 7.38 -0.85
CA ASP A 138 16.81 6.84 -0.28
C ASP A 138 16.61 5.39 0.15
N ILE A 139 17.53 4.51 -0.25
CA ILE A 139 17.51 3.10 0.09
C ILE A 139 18.59 2.88 1.13
N ASP A 140 18.20 2.33 2.27
CA ASP A 140 19.17 1.78 3.19
C ASP A 140 19.83 0.55 2.56
N ALA A 141 21.02 0.75 2.01
CA ALA A 141 21.78 -0.30 1.34
C ALA A 141 22.05 -1.51 2.24
N GLU A 142 22.13 -1.31 3.55
CA GLU A 142 22.32 -2.40 4.53
C GLU A 142 21.04 -3.26 4.64
N ILE A 143 19.86 -2.62 4.69
CA ILE A 143 18.59 -3.33 4.71
C ILE A 143 18.40 -4.11 3.40
N GLU A 144 18.72 -3.52 2.26
CA GLU A 144 18.59 -4.17 0.95
C GLU A 144 19.56 -5.37 0.84
N ALA A 145 20.79 -5.23 1.29
CA ALA A 145 21.77 -6.31 1.31
C ALA A 145 21.33 -7.46 2.23
N ARG A 146 20.79 -7.15 3.41
CA ARG A 146 20.26 -8.16 4.35
C ARG A 146 19.05 -8.88 3.76
N ALA A 147 18.09 -8.16 3.16
CA ALA A 147 16.92 -8.74 2.53
C ALA A 147 17.32 -9.68 1.37
N SER A 148 18.28 -9.25 0.53
CA SER A 148 18.81 -10.05 -0.56
C SER A 148 19.51 -11.32 -0.09
N ALA A 149 20.31 -11.23 0.99
CA ALA A 149 20.98 -12.38 1.59
C ALA A 149 19.97 -13.41 2.15
N ILE A 150 18.92 -12.93 2.85
CA ILE A 150 17.85 -13.80 3.37
C ILE A 150 17.09 -14.47 2.21
N ALA A 151 16.74 -13.72 1.18
CA ALA A 151 16.06 -14.25 0.00
C ALA A 151 16.89 -15.34 -0.70
N ALA A 152 18.19 -15.11 -0.90
CA ALA A 152 19.11 -16.08 -1.48
C ALA A 152 19.23 -17.35 -0.63
N MET A 153 19.27 -17.20 0.68
CA MET A 153 19.31 -18.33 1.63
C MET A 153 18.03 -19.16 1.57
N LEU A 154 16.85 -18.53 1.54
CA LEU A 154 15.56 -19.21 1.43
C LEU A 154 15.40 -19.92 0.08
N LEU A 155 15.83 -19.31 -1.02
CA LEU A 155 15.84 -19.95 -2.34
C LEU A 155 16.74 -21.18 -2.37
N ARG A 156 17.92 -21.12 -1.73
CA ARG A 156 18.83 -22.25 -1.64
C ARG A 156 18.25 -23.41 -0.81
N MET A 157 17.58 -23.10 0.30
CA MET A 157 16.92 -24.11 1.13
C MET A 157 15.78 -24.80 0.36
N SER A 158 14.93 -24.03 -0.34
CA SER A 158 13.83 -24.58 -1.14
C SER A 158 14.32 -25.42 -2.34
N ALA A 159 15.45 -25.07 -2.95
CA ALA A 159 16.06 -25.84 -4.02
C ALA A 159 16.70 -27.14 -3.53
N GLY A 160 17.20 -27.18 -2.27
CA GLY A 160 17.74 -28.38 -1.64
C GLY A 160 16.70 -29.45 -1.34
N ASP A 161 15.47 -29.06 -0.98
CA ASP A 161 14.38 -29.99 -0.71
C ASP A 161 13.81 -30.66 -1.99
N CYS A 162 14.05 -30.11 -3.17
CA CYS A 162 13.67 -30.72 -4.44
C CYS A 162 14.68 -31.77 -4.96
N ALA A 163 15.86 -31.89 -4.33
CA ALA A 163 16.91 -32.80 -4.80
C ALA A 163 16.88 -34.20 -4.11
N PHE A 164 15.94 -34.45 -3.23
CA PHE A 164 15.79 -35.71 -2.47
C PHE A 164 14.43 -36.39 -2.59
N ASN A 165 13.70 -36.18 -3.71
CA ASN A 165 12.52 -36.98 -4.05
C ASN A 165 12.65 -37.62 -5.41
#